data_658093c47485756700ba0bccb83afae2
#
_entry.id   658093c47485756700ba0bccb83afae2
#
_cell.length_a   1.000
_cell.length_b   1.000
_cell.length_c   1.000
_cell.angle_alpha   90.00
_cell.angle_beta   90.00
_cell.angle_gamma   90.00
#
_symmetry.space_group_name_H-M   'P 1'
#
loop_
_entity.id
_entity.type
_entity.pdbx_description
1 polymer ?
#
loop_
_entity_poly.entity_id
_entity_poly.type
_entity_poly.pdbx_seq_one_letter_code
_entity_poly.pdbx_strand_id
1 'polypeptide(L)'
;MKKTRNTAFVVELLLLFILLLAVIVVITLTLMASRRQSLYARHLTEAVILAESIAEVTKNTADRESAEAAVGMMKEVQETSGWAEDTLAVALVFTGENGVQDAFRADLAWEEEKTPAGQFVTEQITLYDSGEEAPIYSLETGWYLEEADLLRNGM
;
A
#
# COMPACT_ATOMS: atom_id res chain seq x y z
N MET A 1 52.63 37.03 27.99
CA MET A 1 51.14 36.78 28.25
C MET A 1 50.19 36.96 27.06
N LYS A 2 50.62 37.36 25.86
CA LYS A 2 49.71 37.46 24.68
C LYS A 2 49.40 36.11 23.96
N LYS A 3 50.27 35.09 24.08
CA LYS A 3 50.20 33.83 23.34
C LYS A 3 49.07 32.92 23.85
N THR A 4 48.78 32.89 25.14
CA THR A 4 47.72 32.05 25.75
C THR A 4 46.30 32.55 25.46
N ARG A 5 46.10 33.86 25.22
CA ARG A 5 44.80 34.45 24.91
C ARG A 5 44.37 34.12 23.47
N ASN A 6 45.32 33.99 22.55
CA ASN A 6 44.99 33.57 21.16
C ASN A 6 44.65 32.09 21.03
N THR A 7 45.29 31.22 21.83
CA THR A 7 44.95 29.79 21.85
C THR A 7 43.60 29.53 22.47
N ALA A 8 43.19 30.23 23.52
CA ALA A 8 41.85 30.11 24.09
C ALA A 8 40.74 30.50 23.08
N PHE A 9 40.95 31.61 22.38
CA PHE A 9 40.02 32.06 21.33
C PHE A 9 39.89 31.06 20.17
N VAL A 10 41.02 30.47 19.72
CA VAL A 10 41.00 29.45 18.67
C VAL A 10 40.26 28.19 19.10
N VAL A 11 40.43 27.74 20.36
CA VAL A 11 39.73 26.59 20.93
C VAL A 11 38.22 26.88 21.03
N GLU A 12 37.82 28.07 21.47
CA GLU A 12 36.42 28.48 21.55
C GLU A 12 35.76 28.51 20.16
N LEU A 13 36.45 29.06 19.15
CA LEU A 13 35.96 29.07 17.77
C LEU A 13 35.81 27.65 17.21
N LEU A 14 36.73 26.75 17.50
CA LEU A 14 36.71 25.36 17.07
C LEU A 14 35.56 24.59 17.74
N LEU A 15 35.29 24.82 19.02
CA LEU A 15 34.15 24.25 19.73
C LEU A 15 32.83 24.74 19.14
N LEU A 16 32.69 26.03 18.83
CA LEU A 16 31.52 26.60 18.16
C LEU A 16 31.32 25.98 16.79
N PHE A 17 32.38 25.76 16.03
CA PHE A 17 32.29 25.14 14.72
C PHE A 17 31.84 23.67 14.80
N ILE A 18 32.40 22.91 15.77
CA ILE A 18 31.94 21.51 16.01
C ILE A 18 30.46 21.49 16.42
N LEU A 19 30.04 22.39 17.30
CA LEU A 19 28.63 22.48 17.70
C LEU A 19 27.72 22.81 16.50
N LEU A 20 28.13 23.73 15.64
CA LEU A 20 27.39 24.08 14.43
C LEU A 20 27.25 22.87 13.50
N LEU A 21 28.33 22.11 13.27
CA LEU A 21 28.29 20.89 12.45
C LEU A 21 27.35 19.85 13.06
N ALA A 22 27.37 19.66 14.38
CA ALA A 22 26.47 18.73 15.06
C ALA A 22 24.98 19.11 14.84
N VAL A 23 24.65 20.40 14.95
CA VAL A 23 23.29 20.89 14.69
C VAL A 23 22.88 20.64 13.24
N ILE A 24 23.75 20.90 12.25
CA ILE A 24 23.46 20.64 10.83
C ILE A 24 23.17 19.15 10.59
N VAL A 25 23.98 18.25 11.18
CA VAL A 25 23.77 16.80 11.06
C VAL A 25 22.41 16.39 11.62
N VAL A 26 22.04 16.87 12.82
CA VAL A 26 20.73 16.56 13.44
C VAL A 26 19.58 17.03 12.57
N ILE A 27 19.64 18.26 12.05
CA ILE A 27 18.59 18.80 11.17
C ILE A 27 18.47 17.93 9.90
N THR A 28 19.60 17.57 9.29
CA THR A 28 19.60 16.75 8.07
C THR A 28 18.99 15.37 8.31
N LEU A 29 19.34 14.69 9.41
CA LEU A 29 18.76 13.40 9.78
C LEU A 29 17.25 13.50 10.05
N THR A 30 16.81 14.55 10.73
CA THR A 30 15.38 14.79 11.01
C THR A 30 14.59 15.02 9.72
N LEU A 31 15.13 15.80 8.77
CA LEU A 31 14.50 16.02 7.47
C LEU A 31 14.41 14.74 6.64
N MET A 32 15.46 13.90 6.67
CA MET A 32 15.43 12.60 5.97
C MET A 32 14.40 11.65 6.58
N ALA A 33 14.30 11.59 7.90
CA ALA A 33 13.29 10.78 8.59
C ALA A 33 11.86 11.25 8.27
N SER A 34 11.63 12.56 8.29
CA SER A 34 10.34 13.16 7.95
C SER A 34 9.91 12.86 6.51
N ARG A 35 10.84 12.93 5.55
CA ARG A 35 10.55 12.58 4.15
C ARG A 35 10.16 11.12 3.99
N ARG A 36 10.86 10.20 4.66
CA ARG A 36 10.51 8.76 4.62
C ARG A 36 9.11 8.51 5.18
N GLN A 37 8.77 9.12 6.30
CA GLN A 37 7.42 9.02 6.88
C GLN A 37 6.34 9.57 5.96
N SER A 38 6.60 10.69 5.29
CA SER A 38 5.65 11.29 4.35
C SER A 38 5.42 10.40 3.13
N LEU A 39 6.47 9.79 2.56
CA LEU A 39 6.34 8.84 1.45
C LEU A 39 5.56 7.60 1.87
N TYR A 40 5.90 7.00 3.02
CA TYR A 40 5.18 5.84 3.54
C TYR A 40 3.70 6.14 3.78
N ALA A 41 3.37 7.27 4.39
CA ALA A 41 1.98 7.68 4.62
C ALA A 41 1.21 7.87 3.30
N ARG A 42 1.86 8.39 2.27
CA ARG A 42 1.28 8.54 0.93
C ARG A 42 1.00 7.16 0.32
N HIS A 43 1.99 6.25 0.24
CA HIS A 43 1.82 4.90 -0.29
C HIS A 43 0.74 4.13 0.47
N LEU A 44 0.69 4.27 1.80
CA LEU A 44 -0.38 3.66 2.60
C LEU A 44 -1.76 4.19 2.20
N THR A 45 -1.92 5.49 2.01
CA THR A 45 -3.19 6.08 1.59
C THR A 45 -3.61 5.59 0.20
N GLU A 46 -2.68 5.52 -0.74
CA GLU A 46 -2.92 5.00 -2.08
C GLU A 46 -3.28 3.50 -2.05
N ALA A 47 -2.60 2.71 -1.22
CA ALA A 47 -2.92 1.30 -1.02
C ALA A 47 -4.34 1.10 -0.43
N VAL A 48 -4.74 1.91 0.54
CA VAL A 48 -6.11 1.87 1.09
C VAL A 48 -7.15 2.13 0.00
N ILE A 49 -6.96 3.18 -0.80
CA ILE A 49 -7.89 3.53 -1.89
C ILE A 49 -7.99 2.39 -2.92
N LEU A 50 -6.85 1.79 -3.28
CA LEU A 50 -6.84 0.65 -4.20
C LEU A 50 -7.54 -0.58 -3.62
N ALA A 51 -7.29 -0.93 -2.34
CA ALA A 51 -7.95 -2.05 -1.68
C ALA A 51 -9.46 -1.86 -1.59
N GLU A 52 -9.92 -0.67 -1.20
CA GLU A 52 -11.34 -0.33 -1.15
C GLU A 52 -11.98 -0.38 -2.54
N SER A 53 -11.29 0.10 -3.58
CA SER A 53 -11.76 0.06 -4.96
C SER A 53 -11.90 -1.38 -5.48
N ILE A 54 -10.94 -2.25 -5.17
CA ILE A 54 -11.02 -3.68 -5.50
C ILE A 54 -12.21 -4.31 -4.78
N ALA A 55 -12.31 -4.14 -3.46
CA ALA A 55 -13.41 -4.69 -2.66
C ALA A 55 -14.79 -4.23 -3.14
N GLU A 56 -14.93 -2.98 -3.59
CA GLU A 56 -16.20 -2.49 -4.12
C GLU A 56 -16.57 -3.14 -5.46
N VAL A 57 -15.58 -3.38 -6.31
CA VAL A 57 -15.80 -4.01 -7.63
C VAL A 57 -16.11 -5.50 -7.48
N THR A 58 -15.46 -6.19 -6.53
CA THR A 58 -15.65 -7.63 -6.30
C THR A 58 -16.89 -7.96 -5.47
N LYS A 59 -17.36 -7.07 -4.61
CA LYS A 59 -18.46 -7.25 -3.67
C LYS A 59 -19.77 -7.83 -4.25
N ASN A 60 -20.04 -7.60 -5.53
CA ASN A 60 -21.27 -8.06 -6.18
C ASN A 60 -21.02 -9.21 -7.15
N THR A 61 -19.84 -9.79 -7.17
CA THR A 61 -19.52 -10.93 -8.04
C THR A 61 -19.92 -12.23 -7.36
N ALA A 62 -20.44 -13.15 -8.16
CA ALA A 62 -20.94 -14.43 -7.65
C ALA A 62 -19.87 -15.52 -7.61
N ASP A 63 -18.79 -15.35 -8.36
CA ASP A 63 -17.73 -16.32 -8.53
C ASP A 63 -16.37 -15.65 -8.83
N ARG A 64 -15.31 -16.45 -8.77
CA ARG A 64 -13.93 -16.01 -8.99
C ARG A 64 -13.68 -15.45 -10.40
N GLU A 65 -14.29 -16.04 -11.42
CA GLU A 65 -14.11 -15.61 -12.81
C GLU A 65 -14.70 -14.21 -13.03
N SER A 66 -15.89 -13.98 -12.48
CA SER A 66 -16.53 -12.66 -12.48
C SER A 66 -15.72 -11.63 -11.69
N ALA A 67 -15.12 -12.03 -10.55
CA ALA A 67 -14.26 -11.16 -9.74
C ALA A 67 -12.99 -10.76 -10.51
N GLU A 68 -12.31 -11.72 -11.15
CA GLU A 68 -11.14 -11.44 -11.99
C GLU A 68 -11.48 -10.51 -13.16
N ALA A 69 -12.60 -10.77 -13.85
CA ALA A 69 -13.06 -9.92 -14.95
C ALA A 69 -13.37 -8.49 -14.48
N ALA A 70 -14.04 -8.36 -13.33
CA ALA A 70 -14.37 -7.06 -12.74
C ALA A 70 -13.12 -6.27 -12.33
N VAL A 71 -12.15 -6.90 -11.67
CA VAL A 71 -10.85 -6.30 -11.31
C VAL A 71 -10.07 -5.93 -12.57
N GLY A 72 -10.04 -6.80 -13.60
CA GLY A 72 -9.35 -6.54 -14.87
C GLY A 72 -9.91 -5.35 -15.66
N MET A 73 -11.14 -4.90 -15.36
CA MET A 73 -11.73 -3.68 -15.96
C MET A 73 -11.34 -2.38 -15.26
N MET A 74 -10.71 -2.45 -14.09
CA MET A 74 -10.24 -1.24 -13.39
C MET A 74 -9.11 -0.59 -14.18
N LYS A 75 -9.13 0.74 -14.27
CA LYS A 75 -8.12 1.50 -15.01
C LYS A 75 -6.72 1.46 -14.38
N GLU A 76 -6.66 1.18 -13.09
CA GLU A 76 -5.43 1.04 -12.30
C GLU A 76 -4.74 -0.31 -12.52
N VAL A 77 -5.44 -1.30 -13.08
CA VAL A 77 -4.90 -2.64 -13.33
C VAL A 77 -4.10 -2.65 -14.62
N GLN A 78 -2.86 -3.10 -14.53
CA GLN A 78 -2.00 -3.34 -15.69
C GLN A 78 -2.04 -4.78 -16.16
N GLU A 79 -2.05 -5.72 -15.23
CA GLU A 79 -2.00 -7.15 -15.53
C GLU A 79 -2.64 -7.95 -14.39
N THR A 80 -3.37 -9.01 -14.75
CA THR A 80 -3.85 -10.04 -13.82
C THR A 80 -3.14 -11.34 -14.16
N SER A 81 -2.68 -12.08 -13.14
CA SER A 81 -1.97 -13.35 -13.35
C SER A 81 -2.88 -14.57 -13.51
N GLY A 82 -4.20 -14.36 -13.39
CA GLY A 82 -5.14 -15.46 -13.23
C GLY A 82 -5.09 -16.09 -11.83
N TRP A 83 -6.08 -16.92 -11.51
CA TRP A 83 -6.17 -17.59 -10.22
C TRP A 83 -5.13 -18.72 -10.12
N ALA A 84 -4.31 -18.65 -9.07
CA ALA A 84 -3.42 -19.71 -8.65
C ALA A 84 -3.94 -20.29 -7.33
N GLU A 85 -4.53 -21.48 -7.35
CA GLU A 85 -5.28 -22.04 -6.23
C GLU A 85 -6.45 -21.12 -5.81
N ASP A 86 -6.32 -20.45 -4.67
CA ASP A 86 -7.33 -19.53 -4.12
C ASP A 86 -6.88 -18.07 -4.13
N THR A 87 -5.80 -17.74 -4.84
CA THR A 87 -5.21 -16.40 -4.87
C THR A 87 -5.10 -15.87 -6.29
N LEU A 88 -5.55 -14.63 -6.49
CA LEU A 88 -5.37 -13.84 -7.70
C LEU A 88 -4.32 -12.76 -7.44
N ALA A 89 -3.24 -12.75 -8.20
CA ALA A 89 -2.27 -11.66 -8.13
C ALA A 89 -2.52 -10.63 -9.24
N VAL A 90 -2.52 -9.36 -8.85
CA VAL A 90 -2.85 -8.22 -9.70
C VAL A 90 -1.74 -7.17 -9.63
N ALA A 91 -1.23 -6.76 -10.77
CA ALA A 91 -0.32 -5.63 -10.87
C ALA A 91 -1.11 -4.33 -11.08
N LEU A 92 -0.89 -3.35 -10.23
CA LEU A 92 -1.63 -2.10 -10.18
C LEU A 92 -0.69 -0.91 -10.36
N VAL A 93 -1.17 0.16 -11.00
CA VAL A 93 -0.49 1.45 -11.05
C VAL A 93 -1.45 2.54 -10.61
N PHE A 94 -1.10 3.21 -9.54
CA PHE A 94 -1.81 4.39 -9.07
C PHE A 94 -1.17 5.65 -9.65
N THR A 95 -1.97 6.50 -10.27
CA THR A 95 -1.51 7.81 -10.77
C THR A 95 -2.03 8.89 -9.86
N GLY A 96 -1.15 9.47 -9.06
CA GLY A 96 -1.48 10.56 -8.16
C GLY A 96 -1.81 11.87 -8.91
N GLU A 97 -2.35 12.84 -8.17
CA GLU A 97 -2.72 14.16 -8.72
C GLU A 97 -1.57 14.89 -9.41
N ASN A 98 -0.33 14.62 -9.00
CA ASN A 98 0.89 15.21 -9.58
C ASN A 98 1.41 14.46 -10.81
N GLY A 99 0.68 13.46 -11.32
CA GLY A 99 1.10 12.62 -12.42
C GLY A 99 2.23 11.62 -12.08
N VAL A 100 2.58 11.51 -10.81
CA VAL A 100 3.54 10.49 -10.33
C VAL A 100 2.83 9.15 -10.30
N GLN A 101 3.46 8.14 -10.87
CA GLN A 101 2.94 6.77 -10.90
C GLN A 101 3.67 5.94 -9.86
N ASP A 102 2.89 5.31 -8.98
CA ASP A 102 3.38 4.34 -8.00
C ASP A 102 2.81 2.97 -8.36
N ALA A 103 3.67 1.95 -8.36
CA ALA A 103 3.31 0.59 -8.73
C ALA A 103 3.07 -0.24 -7.47
N PHE A 104 1.97 -1.00 -7.45
CA PHE A 104 1.58 -1.88 -6.37
C PHE A 104 1.32 -3.29 -6.89
N ARG A 105 1.43 -4.27 -6.02
CA ARG A 105 0.93 -5.63 -6.24
C ARG A 105 -0.18 -5.90 -5.23
N ALA A 106 -1.30 -6.41 -5.69
CA ALA A 106 -2.37 -6.91 -4.85
C ALA A 106 -2.46 -8.43 -4.97
N ASP A 107 -2.54 -9.12 -3.84
CA ASP A 107 -2.88 -10.52 -3.76
C ASP A 107 -4.29 -10.62 -3.15
N LEU A 108 -5.23 -11.19 -3.90
CA LEU A 108 -6.61 -11.38 -3.49
C LEU A 108 -6.80 -12.86 -3.15
N ALA A 109 -7.08 -13.16 -1.88
CA ALA A 109 -7.47 -14.50 -1.45
C ALA A 109 -8.99 -14.57 -1.32
N TRP A 110 -9.60 -15.66 -1.81
CA TRP A 110 -11.02 -15.83 -1.91
C TRP A 110 -11.46 -17.13 -1.27
N GLU A 111 -12.32 -17.03 -0.26
CA GLU A 111 -12.90 -18.17 0.43
C GLU A 111 -14.43 -18.17 0.30
N GLU A 112 -15.02 -19.34 0.06
CA GLU A 112 -16.46 -19.53 -0.10
C GLU A 112 -16.96 -20.53 0.94
N GLU A 113 -17.94 -20.12 1.74
CA GLU A 113 -18.62 -20.98 2.69
C GLU A 113 -20.10 -21.16 2.27
N LYS A 114 -20.47 -22.40 1.92
CA LYS A 114 -21.84 -22.74 1.59
C LYS A 114 -22.67 -22.90 2.85
N THR A 115 -23.80 -22.19 2.91
CA THR A 115 -24.78 -22.26 3.97
C THR A 115 -26.13 -22.75 3.45
N PRO A 116 -27.05 -23.23 4.29
CA PRO A 116 -28.37 -23.68 3.86
C PRO A 116 -29.23 -22.62 3.17
N ALA A 117 -28.90 -21.33 3.33
CA ALA A 117 -29.65 -20.21 2.78
C ALA A 117 -28.95 -19.46 1.65
N GLY A 118 -27.71 -19.86 1.31
CA GLY A 118 -26.90 -19.22 0.26
C GLY A 118 -25.41 -19.44 0.48
N GLN A 119 -24.61 -18.54 -0.02
CA GLN A 119 -23.15 -18.61 0.02
C GLN A 119 -22.58 -17.36 0.68
N PHE A 120 -21.69 -17.54 1.66
CA PHE A 120 -20.91 -16.46 2.24
C PHE A 120 -19.54 -16.44 1.56
N VAL A 121 -19.15 -15.29 1.09
CA VAL A 121 -17.84 -15.07 0.46
C VAL A 121 -17.02 -14.19 1.36
N THR A 122 -15.79 -14.62 1.65
CA THR A 122 -14.77 -13.81 2.32
C THR A 122 -13.65 -13.54 1.34
N GLU A 123 -13.29 -12.27 1.18
CA GLU A 123 -12.17 -11.82 0.37
C GLU A 123 -11.15 -11.12 1.25
N GLN A 124 -9.89 -11.53 1.13
CA GLN A 124 -8.76 -10.86 1.74
C GLN A 124 -7.89 -10.23 0.64
N ILE A 125 -7.76 -8.93 0.67
CA ILE A 125 -6.97 -8.13 -0.28
C ILE A 125 -5.71 -7.68 0.44
N THR A 126 -4.54 -8.11 -0.04
CA THR A 126 -3.25 -7.72 0.54
C THR A 126 -2.44 -6.95 -0.49
N LEU A 127 -2.08 -5.71 -0.16
CA LEU A 127 -1.29 -4.84 -1.04
C LEU A 127 0.17 -4.74 -0.58
N TYR A 128 1.03 -4.73 -1.59
CA TYR A 128 2.48 -4.60 -1.45
C TYR A 128 2.96 -3.44 -2.31
N ASP A 129 3.96 -2.72 -1.82
CA ASP A 129 4.71 -1.78 -2.67
C ASP A 129 5.56 -2.57 -3.68
N SER A 130 5.72 -2.05 -4.89
CA SER A 130 6.46 -2.75 -5.94
C SER A 130 7.91 -3.01 -5.51
N GLY A 131 8.25 -4.30 -5.42
CA GLY A 131 9.58 -4.77 -5.03
C GLY A 131 9.76 -5.04 -3.53
N GLU A 132 8.74 -4.84 -2.69
CA GLU A 132 8.77 -5.21 -1.28
C GLU A 132 8.00 -6.51 -1.03
N GLU A 133 8.52 -7.35 -0.11
CA GLU A 133 7.87 -8.60 0.32
C GLU A 133 6.89 -8.36 1.48
N ALA A 134 7.09 -7.27 2.24
CA ALA A 134 6.22 -6.94 3.37
C ALA A 134 4.95 -6.24 2.87
N PRO A 135 3.76 -6.65 3.35
CA PRO A 135 2.52 -6.00 2.99
C PRO A 135 2.47 -4.57 3.57
N ILE A 136 2.01 -3.63 2.75
CA ILE A 136 1.77 -2.24 3.18
C ILE A 136 0.38 -2.08 3.78
N TYR A 137 -0.60 -2.84 3.27
CA TYR A 137 -1.98 -2.82 3.73
C TYR A 137 -2.68 -4.15 3.48
N SER A 138 -3.62 -4.53 4.35
CA SER A 138 -4.50 -5.67 4.15
C SER A 138 -5.92 -5.32 4.57
N LEU A 139 -6.88 -5.68 3.72
CA LEU A 139 -8.31 -5.50 3.93
C LEU A 139 -8.99 -6.86 3.85
N GLU A 140 -9.83 -7.17 4.83
CA GLU A 140 -10.72 -8.31 4.79
C GLU A 140 -12.16 -7.81 4.65
N THR A 141 -12.89 -8.37 3.70
CA THR A 141 -14.28 -8.05 3.44
C THR A 141 -15.07 -9.32 3.20
N GLY A 142 -16.38 -9.28 3.46
CA GLY A 142 -17.26 -10.43 3.22
C GLY A 142 -18.65 -9.99 2.87
N TRP A 143 -19.34 -10.81 2.05
CA TRP A 143 -20.72 -10.59 1.66
C TRP A 143 -21.45 -11.90 1.53
N TYR A 144 -22.77 -11.80 1.53
CA TYR A 144 -23.67 -12.93 1.43
C TYR A 144 -24.40 -12.91 0.09
N LEU A 145 -24.38 -14.05 -0.59
CA LEU A 145 -25.10 -14.26 -1.84
C LEU A 145 -26.31 -15.17 -1.55
N GLU A 146 -27.51 -14.67 -1.77
CA GLU A 146 -28.72 -15.49 -1.64
C GLU A 146 -28.78 -16.54 -2.76
N GLU A 147 -29.38 -17.70 -2.48
CA GLU A 147 -29.56 -18.78 -3.46
C GLU A 147 -30.28 -18.30 -4.72
N ALA A 148 -31.21 -17.35 -4.59
CA ALA A 148 -31.92 -16.74 -5.70
C ALA A 148 -31.01 -15.94 -6.65
N ASP A 149 -29.98 -15.29 -6.13
CA ASP A 149 -29.02 -14.52 -6.92
C ASP A 149 -28.01 -15.43 -7.63
N LEU A 150 -27.63 -16.55 -7.01
CA LEU A 150 -26.77 -17.57 -7.63
C LEU A 150 -27.43 -18.20 -8.87
N LEU A 151 -28.74 -18.47 -8.82
CA LEU A 151 -29.50 -19.00 -9.96
C LEU A 151 -29.66 -17.98 -11.08
N ARG A 152 -29.66 -16.70 -10.78
CA ARG A 152 -29.83 -15.62 -11.76
C ARG A 152 -28.55 -15.29 -12.51
N ASN A 153 -27.41 -15.42 -11.88
CA ASN A 153 -26.09 -15.09 -12.45
C ASN A 153 -25.39 -16.29 -13.10
N GLY A 154 -25.90 -17.51 -12.89
CA GLY A 154 -25.38 -18.77 -13.48
C GLY A 154 -26.03 -19.18 -14.80
N MET A 155 -26.85 -18.34 -15.40
CA MET A 155 -27.40 -18.45 -16.75
C MET A 155 -26.81 -17.38 -17.67
#